data_82155df9d532643d9581380aa2f9bfa4
#
_entry.id   82155df9d532643d9581380aa2f9bfa4
#
_cell.length_a   1.000
_cell.length_b   1.000
_cell.length_c   1.000
_cell.angle_alpha   90.00
_cell.angle_beta   90.00
_cell.angle_gamma   90.00
#
_symmetry.space_group_name_H-M   'P 1'
#
loop_
_entity.id
_entity.type
_entity.pdbx_description
1 polymer ?
#
loop_
_entity_poly.entity_id
_entity_poly.type
_entity_poly.pdbx_seq_one_letter_code
_entity_poly.pdbx_strand_id
1 'polypeptide(L)'
;MYFHSALFWYKLVFMAELIVSEALFVYKFARRPRFALRLTLSVSSLMAVAFAIPIVAFNAAWASVMFIFMFVCTLIALRLCFDESVWNIVFCGIVAYTVEHIAYVLASSVDDVVSGALELTGAMDPYSAESIVSDDINVFISLLIYAVTYFVVYWASYY
;
A
#
# COMPACT_ATOMS: atom_id res chain seq x y z
N MET A 1 18.87 -0.10 -13.55
CA MET A 1 17.59 0.21 -14.22
C MET A 1 16.53 0.41 -13.16
N TYR A 2 16.03 1.63 -12.99
CA TYR A 2 15.10 1.99 -11.89
C TYR A 2 13.77 1.23 -11.93
N PHE A 3 13.19 1.04 -13.12
CA PHE A 3 11.90 0.38 -13.34
C PHE A 3 11.87 -1.12 -12.98
N HIS A 4 13.01 -1.76 -12.80
CA HIS A 4 13.12 -3.16 -12.36
C HIS A 4 13.47 -3.29 -10.88
N SER A 5 13.50 -2.17 -10.12
CA SER A 5 13.78 -2.23 -8.68
C SER A 5 12.52 -2.63 -7.91
N ALA A 6 12.68 -3.43 -6.86
CA ALA A 6 11.61 -3.78 -5.93
C ALA A 6 10.94 -2.51 -5.34
N LEU A 7 11.74 -1.48 -5.08
CA LEU A 7 11.28 -0.20 -4.55
C LEU A 7 10.32 0.54 -5.50
N PHE A 8 10.51 0.38 -6.83
CA PHE A 8 9.59 0.96 -7.81
C PHE A 8 8.21 0.32 -7.73
N TRP A 9 8.13 -0.99 -7.65
CA TRP A 9 6.86 -1.71 -7.51
C TRP A 9 6.22 -1.47 -6.16
N TYR A 10 7.01 -1.47 -5.09
CA TYR A 10 6.54 -1.20 -3.73
C TYR A 10 5.79 0.15 -3.63
N LYS A 11 6.31 1.23 -4.19
CA LYS A 11 5.62 2.52 -4.14
C LYS A 11 4.30 2.56 -4.91
N LEU A 12 4.19 1.81 -6.01
CA LEU A 12 2.94 1.71 -6.79
C LEU A 12 1.88 0.93 -6.01
N VAL A 13 2.28 -0.18 -5.41
CA VAL A 13 1.42 -0.99 -4.54
C VAL A 13 0.97 -0.16 -3.35
N PHE A 14 1.89 0.48 -2.63
CA PHE A 14 1.59 1.38 -1.51
C PHE A 14 0.56 2.46 -1.89
N MET A 15 0.73 3.12 -3.04
CA MET A 15 -0.23 4.15 -3.48
C MET A 15 -1.61 3.54 -3.76
N ALA A 16 -1.66 2.37 -4.38
CA ALA A 16 -2.93 1.68 -4.67
C ALA A 16 -3.64 1.28 -3.37
N GLU A 17 -2.92 0.74 -2.41
CA GLU A 17 -3.44 0.34 -1.10
C GLU A 17 -3.94 1.53 -0.29
N LEU A 18 -3.20 2.63 -0.29
CA LEU A 18 -3.61 3.86 0.37
C LEU A 18 -4.91 4.42 -0.23
N ILE A 19 -5.05 4.42 -1.57
CA ILE A 19 -6.28 4.83 -2.25
C ILE A 19 -7.45 3.94 -1.84
N VAL A 20 -7.27 2.62 -1.78
CA VAL A 20 -8.31 1.67 -1.38
C VAL A 20 -8.68 1.87 0.09
N SER A 21 -7.71 2.01 0.97
CA SER A 21 -7.90 2.27 2.39
C SER A 21 -8.71 3.55 2.61
N GLU A 22 -8.28 4.65 2.02
CA GLU A 22 -9.00 5.93 2.10
C GLU A 22 -10.44 5.82 1.57
N ALA A 23 -10.65 5.13 0.44
CA ALA A 23 -11.97 4.94 -0.14
C ALA A 23 -12.94 4.24 0.82
N LEU A 24 -12.47 3.28 1.62
CA LEU A 24 -13.29 2.59 2.63
C LEU A 24 -13.76 3.53 3.75
N PHE A 25 -12.92 4.47 4.18
CA PHE A 25 -13.28 5.40 5.26
C PHE A 25 -14.15 6.57 4.78
N VAL A 26 -13.98 7.01 3.52
CA VAL A 26 -14.71 8.17 2.99
C VAL A 26 -15.97 7.80 2.19
N TYR A 27 -16.32 6.52 2.05
CA TYR A 27 -17.42 6.11 1.15
C TYR A 27 -18.78 6.70 1.53
N LYS A 28 -18.99 7.06 2.81
CA LYS A 28 -20.22 7.70 3.33
C LYS A 28 -20.25 9.22 3.13
N PHE A 29 -19.17 9.82 2.72
CA PHE A 29 -19.08 11.28 2.55
C PHE A 29 -19.92 11.78 1.39
N ALA A 30 -20.42 13.01 1.50
CA ALA A 30 -21.15 13.67 0.44
C ALA A 30 -20.27 13.85 -0.80
N ARG A 31 -20.74 13.36 -1.94
CA ARG A 31 -20.00 13.38 -3.21
C ARG A 31 -20.23 14.70 -3.93
N ARG A 32 -19.16 15.28 -4.46
CA ARG A 32 -19.28 16.50 -5.29
C ARG A 32 -19.87 16.19 -6.66
N PRO A 33 -20.45 17.22 -7.35
CA PRO A 33 -20.94 17.09 -8.72
C PRO A 33 -19.85 16.49 -9.64
N ARG A 34 -20.26 15.64 -10.59
CA ARG A 34 -19.35 14.92 -11.51
C ARG A 34 -18.34 14.04 -10.78
N PHE A 35 -18.75 13.39 -9.69
CA PHE A 35 -17.89 12.56 -8.84
C PHE A 35 -17.05 11.54 -9.63
N ALA A 36 -17.67 10.78 -10.55
CA ALA A 36 -16.96 9.77 -11.34
C ALA A 36 -15.78 10.36 -12.13
N LEU A 37 -16.00 11.50 -12.80
CA LEU A 37 -14.92 12.18 -13.53
C LEU A 37 -13.81 12.64 -12.60
N ARG A 38 -14.16 13.25 -11.47
CA ARG A 38 -13.18 13.73 -10.48
C ARG A 38 -12.38 12.56 -9.91
N LEU A 39 -13.06 11.48 -9.55
CA LEU A 39 -12.42 10.28 -9.03
C LEU A 39 -11.43 9.68 -10.03
N THR A 40 -11.87 9.48 -11.28
CA THR A 40 -10.99 8.93 -12.32
C THR A 40 -9.77 9.81 -12.56
N LEU A 41 -9.95 11.13 -12.67
CA LEU A 41 -8.82 12.06 -12.85
C LEU A 41 -7.89 12.06 -11.63
N SER A 42 -8.43 12.04 -10.41
CA SER A 42 -7.63 12.02 -9.18
C SER A 42 -6.83 10.73 -9.06
N VAL A 43 -7.45 9.57 -9.24
CA VAL A 43 -6.75 8.27 -9.18
C VAL A 43 -5.68 8.18 -10.28
N SER A 44 -6.01 8.57 -11.51
CA SER A 44 -5.03 8.58 -12.61
C SER A 44 -3.86 9.52 -12.33
N SER A 45 -4.12 10.71 -11.77
CA SER A 45 -3.06 11.66 -11.40
C SER A 45 -2.18 11.12 -10.27
N LEU A 46 -2.77 10.50 -9.24
CA LEU A 46 -2.03 9.91 -8.13
C LEU A 46 -1.12 8.78 -8.61
N MET A 47 -1.63 7.90 -9.46
CA MET A 47 -0.82 6.82 -10.04
C MET A 47 0.28 7.36 -10.96
N ALA A 48 0.01 8.42 -11.74
CA ALA A 48 1.02 9.08 -12.55
C ALA A 48 2.11 9.74 -11.69
N VAL A 49 1.75 10.38 -10.58
CA VAL A 49 2.68 10.95 -9.60
C VAL A 49 3.54 9.84 -8.98
N ALA A 50 2.92 8.75 -8.51
CA ALA A 50 3.64 7.60 -7.97
C ALA A 50 4.61 6.99 -9.00
N PHE A 51 4.22 6.93 -10.26
CA PHE A 51 5.08 6.46 -11.35
C PHE A 51 6.26 7.42 -11.62
N ALA A 52 6.00 8.73 -11.66
CA ALA A 52 6.97 9.74 -12.04
C ALA A 52 8.03 10.03 -10.96
N ILE A 53 7.67 9.88 -9.67
CA ILE A 53 8.60 10.22 -8.58
C ILE A 53 9.73 9.18 -8.49
N PRO A 54 11.00 9.57 -8.68
CA PRO A 54 12.13 8.68 -8.46
C PRO A 54 12.42 8.58 -6.95
N ILE A 55 12.06 7.46 -6.32
CA ILE A 55 12.51 7.18 -4.95
C ILE A 55 13.91 6.59 -5.03
N VAL A 56 14.89 7.31 -4.51
CA VAL A 56 16.29 6.87 -4.48
C VAL A 56 16.55 6.15 -3.16
N ALA A 57 16.93 4.87 -3.24
CA ALA A 57 17.11 3.99 -2.08
C ALA A 57 18.26 4.41 -1.13
N PHE A 58 19.09 5.38 -1.53
CA PHE A 58 20.30 5.73 -0.80
C PHE A 58 20.08 6.65 0.41
N ASN A 59 18.89 7.22 0.58
CA ASN A 59 18.60 8.13 1.69
C ASN A 59 17.21 7.89 2.26
N ALA A 60 17.16 7.27 3.45
CA ALA A 60 15.90 6.96 4.15
C ALA A 60 15.07 8.23 4.43
N ALA A 61 15.71 9.35 4.75
CA ALA A 61 15.01 10.61 4.99
C ALA A 61 14.31 11.10 3.71
N TRP A 62 14.95 10.99 2.55
CA TRP A 62 14.34 11.36 1.27
C TRP A 62 13.14 10.46 0.93
N ALA A 63 13.27 9.15 1.15
CA ALA A 63 12.16 8.22 0.95
C ALA A 63 10.96 8.60 1.82
N SER A 64 11.18 8.89 3.12
CA SER A 64 10.10 9.32 4.02
C SER A 64 9.42 10.60 3.55
N VAL A 65 10.18 11.60 3.11
CA VAL A 65 9.61 12.84 2.54
C VAL A 65 8.74 12.55 1.31
N MET A 66 9.16 11.63 0.44
CA MET A 66 8.38 11.27 -0.75
C MET A 66 7.08 10.55 -0.38
N PHE A 67 7.09 9.62 0.59
CA PHE A 67 5.87 8.98 1.07
C PHE A 67 4.90 9.97 1.71
N ILE A 68 5.40 10.91 2.54
CA ILE A 68 4.58 12.00 3.09
C ILE A 68 3.98 12.87 1.98
N PHE A 69 4.77 13.20 0.97
CA PHE A 69 4.27 13.95 -0.19
C PHE A 69 3.16 13.19 -0.92
N MET A 70 3.34 11.89 -1.18
CA MET A 70 2.32 11.05 -1.79
C MET A 70 1.04 11.03 -0.96
N PHE A 71 1.14 10.89 0.37
CA PHE A 71 0.00 10.97 1.28
C PHE A 71 -0.72 12.33 1.22
N VAL A 72 0.00 13.44 1.19
CA VAL A 72 -0.61 14.77 1.03
C VAL A 72 -1.36 14.89 -0.31
N CYS A 73 -0.83 14.30 -1.37
CA CYS A 73 -1.50 14.28 -2.67
C CYS A 73 -2.83 13.50 -2.61
N THR A 74 -2.92 12.41 -1.84
CA THR A 74 -4.19 11.68 -1.67
C THR A 74 -5.21 12.50 -0.91
N LEU A 75 -4.83 13.24 0.14
CA LEU A 75 -5.73 14.15 0.86
C LEU A 75 -6.31 15.24 -0.05
N ILE A 76 -5.49 15.80 -0.94
CA ILE A 76 -5.94 16.78 -1.94
C ILE A 76 -6.94 16.13 -2.90
N ALA A 77 -6.66 14.92 -3.37
CA ALA A 77 -7.56 14.17 -4.24
C ALA A 77 -8.92 13.89 -3.58
N LEU A 78 -8.91 13.49 -2.31
CA LEU A 78 -10.16 13.31 -1.53
C LEU A 78 -10.93 14.63 -1.42
N ARG A 79 -10.26 15.74 -1.16
CA ARG A 79 -10.92 17.06 -1.07
C ARG A 79 -11.54 17.49 -2.41
N LEU A 80 -10.98 17.09 -3.52
CA LEU A 80 -11.54 17.36 -4.85
C LEU A 80 -12.78 16.49 -5.15
N CYS A 81 -12.84 15.28 -4.61
CA CYS A 81 -13.92 14.32 -4.84
C CYS A 81 -15.11 14.49 -3.89
N PHE A 82 -14.86 14.84 -2.64
CA PHE A 82 -15.87 14.90 -1.58
C PHE A 82 -16.10 16.32 -1.07
N ASP A 83 -17.35 16.58 -0.67
CA ASP A 83 -17.76 17.89 -0.11
C ASP A 83 -17.81 17.81 1.41
N GLU A 84 -16.64 17.68 2.01
CA GLU A 84 -16.44 17.55 3.43
C GLU A 84 -15.43 18.58 3.96
N SER A 85 -15.43 18.81 5.28
CA SER A 85 -14.45 19.69 5.89
C SER A 85 -13.03 19.14 5.72
N VAL A 86 -12.06 20.03 5.61
CA VAL A 86 -10.64 19.62 5.51
C VAL A 86 -10.22 18.77 6.69
N TRP A 87 -10.70 19.08 7.90
CA TRP A 87 -10.39 18.33 9.11
C TRP A 87 -10.90 16.89 9.08
N ASN A 88 -12.13 16.66 8.58
CA ASN A 88 -12.69 15.32 8.41
C ASN A 88 -11.87 14.50 7.41
N ILE A 89 -11.46 15.11 6.29
CA ILE A 89 -10.63 14.46 5.28
C ILE A 89 -9.26 14.11 5.84
N VAL A 90 -8.60 15.03 6.53
CA VAL A 90 -7.29 14.78 7.16
C VAL A 90 -7.40 13.69 8.22
N PHE A 91 -8.43 13.72 9.06
CA PHE A 91 -8.66 12.69 10.06
C PHE A 91 -8.85 11.29 9.41
N CYS A 92 -9.73 11.18 8.40
CA CYS A 92 -9.93 9.92 7.69
C CYS A 92 -8.67 9.44 6.99
N GLY A 93 -7.90 10.34 6.37
CA GLY A 93 -6.63 10.00 5.75
C GLY A 93 -5.60 9.47 6.76
N ILE A 94 -5.47 10.11 7.92
CA ILE A 94 -4.57 9.63 8.99
C ILE A 94 -4.99 8.25 9.47
N VAL A 95 -6.31 8.03 9.69
CA VAL A 95 -6.83 6.72 10.11
C VAL A 95 -6.54 5.67 9.03
N ALA A 96 -6.82 5.97 7.76
CA ALA A 96 -6.57 5.08 6.64
C ALA A 96 -5.08 4.69 6.54
N TYR A 97 -4.18 5.68 6.63
CA TYR A 97 -2.74 5.47 6.62
C TYR A 97 -2.27 4.62 7.81
N THR A 98 -2.83 4.87 9.02
CA THR A 98 -2.50 4.10 10.22
C THR A 98 -2.94 2.64 10.08
N VAL A 99 -4.13 2.39 9.56
CA VAL A 99 -4.66 1.04 9.32
C VAL A 99 -3.81 0.31 8.28
N GLU A 100 -3.43 0.97 7.21
CA GLU A 100 -2.52 0.45 6.19
C GLU A 100 -1.17 0.08 6.81
N HIS A 101 -0.57 0.95 7.60
CA HIS A 101 0.70 0.69 8.26
C HIS A 101 0.65 -0.48 9.26
N ILE A 102 -0.45 -0.59 10.04
CA ILE A 102 -0.67 -1.73 10.93
C ILE A 102 -0.78 -3.03 10.13
N ALA A 103 -1.53 -3.03 9.03
CA ALA A 103 -1.67 -4.19 8.17
C ALA A 103 -0.32 -4.63 7.58
N TYR A 104 0.50 -3.69 7.14
CA TYR A 104 1.86 -3.96 6.65
C TYR A 104 2.75 -4.60 7.72
N VAL A 105 2.79 -4.02 8.93
CA VAL A 105 3.61 -4.55 10.04
C VAL A 105 3.16 -5.96 10.44
N LEU A 106 1.85 -6.20 10.50
CA LEU A 106 1.32 -7.53 10.81
C LEU A 106 1.66 -8.53 9.71
N ALA A 107 1.48 -8.17 8.43
CA ALA A 107 1.81 -9.02 7.32
C ALA A 107 3.30 -9.39 7.31
N SER A 108 4.19 -8.42 7.51
CA SER A 108 5.64 -8.67 7.60
C SER A 108 5.97 -9.59 8.77
N SER A 109 5.35 -9.42 9.93
CA SER A 109 5.58 -10.28 11.10
C SER A 109 5.13 -11.72 10.86
N VAL A 110 4.00 -11.93 10.17
CA VAL A 110 3.51 -13.26 9.81
C VAL A 110 4.42 -13.90 8.75
N ASP A 111 4.86 -13.13 7.77
CA ASP A 111 5.77 -13.59 6.72
C ASP A 111 7.11 -14.06 7.32
N ASP A 112 7.69 -13.30 8.26
CA ASP A 112 8.92 -13.66 8.98
C ASP A 112 8.76 -14.99 9.75
N VAL A 113 7.61 -15.21 10.42
CA VAL A 113 7.32 -16.45 11.13
C VAL A 113 7.15 -17.64 10.19
N VAL A 114 6.44 -17.45 9.08
CA VAL A 114 6.21 -18.49 8.08
C VAL A 114 7.52 -18.88 7.40
N SER A 115 8.31 -17.89 6.99
CA SER A 115 9.62 -18.12 6.35
C SER A 115 10.58 -18.86 7.29
N GLY A 116 10.66 -18.43 8.56
CA GLY A 116 11.46 -19.12 9.57
C GLY A 116 10.99 -20.56 9.85
N ALA A 117 9.68 -20.83 9.82
CA ALA A 117 9.15 -22.17 9.96
C ALA A 117 9.48 -23.06 8.73
N LEU A 118 9.44 -22.51 7.53
CA LEU A 118 9.80 -23.23 6.30
C LEU A 118 11.30 -23.56 6.24
N GLU A 119 12.18 -22.67 6.69
CA GLU A 119 13.61 -22.94 6.84
C GLU A 119 13.88 -24.07 7.85
N LEU A 120 13.21 -24.05 9.00
CA LEU A 120 13.35 -25.07 10.04
C LEU A 120 12.87 -26.45 9.58
N THR A 121 11.88 -26.54 8.69
CA THR A 121 11.39 -27.79 8.14
C THR A 121 12.24 -28.34 6.99
N GLY A 122 13.31 -27.65 6.58
CA GLY A 122 14.15 -28.03 5.46
C GLY A 122 13.46 -27.97 4.10
N ALA A 123 12.31 -27.31 4.03
CA ALA A 123 11.57 -27.13 2.77
C ALA A 123 12.29 -26.14 1.83
N MET A 124 13.25 -25.38 2.36
CA MET A 124 14.14 -24.51 1.60
C MET A 124 15.58 -25.01 1.73
N ASP A 125 16.07 -25.68 0.71
CA ASP A 125 17.49 -25.99 0.59
C ASP A 125 18.16 -24.91 -0.27
N PRO A 126 18.99 -24.02 0.32
CA PRO A 126 19.56 -22.85 -0.39
C PRO A 126 20.53 -23.24 -1.52
N TYR A 127 20.86 -24.53 -1.68
CA TYR A 127 21.81 -25.03 -2.67
C TYR A 127 21.21 -25.90 -3.77
N SER A 128 19.88 -26.10 -3.81
CA SER A 128 19.27 -26.89 -4.86
C SER A 128 18.94 -26.06 -6.11
N ALA A 129 19.10 -26.67 -7.28
CA ALA A 129 18.73 -26.03 -8.56
C ALA A 129 17.22 -25.71 -8.69
N GLU A 130 16.42 -26.12 -7.72
CA GLU A 130 15.00 -25.78 -7.55
C GLU A 130 14.75 -24.40 -6.92
N SER A 131 15.82 -23.65 -6.57
CA SER A 131 15.71 -22.35 -5.91
C SER A 131 14.89 -21.32 -6.68
N ILE A 132 14.86 -21.39 -8.01
CA ILE A 132 14.06 -20.45 -8.84
C ILE A 132 12.56 -20.68 -8.66
N VAL A 133 12.13 -21.93 -8.55
CA VAL A 133 10.71 -22.28 -8.34
C VAL A 133 10.28 -21.98 -6.89
N SER A 134 11.20 -22.15 -5.93
CA SER A 134 10.96 -21.81 -4.54
C SER A 134 10.80 -20.30 -4.32
N ASP A 135 11.55 -19.47 -5.01
CA ASP A 135 11.43 -18.01 -4.94
C ASP A 135 10.04 -17.53 -5.41
N ASP A 136 9.53 -18.09 -6.51
CA ASP A 136 8.19 -17.75 -7.01
C ASP A 136 7.08 -18.19 -6.05
N ILE A 137 7.22 -19.37 -5.43
CA ILE A 137 6.27 -19.87 -4.42
C ILE A 137 6.29 -18.99 -3.16
N ASN A 138 7.47 -18.58 -2.70
CA ASN A 138 7.63 -17.71 -1.54
C ASN A 138 6.98 -16.34 -1.79
N VAL A 139 7.22 -15.74 -2.96
CA VAL A 139 6.58 -14.49 -3.36
C VAL A 139 5.05 -14.62 -3.39
N PHE A 140 4.54 -15.77 -3.86
CA PHE A 140 3.10 -16.02 -3.88
C PHE A 140 2.52 -16.18 -2.47
N ILE A 141 3.21 -16.90 -1.57
CA ILE A 141 2.82 -17.05 -0.17
C ILE A 141 2.81 -15.70 0.55
N SER A 142 3.86 -14.89 0.39
CA SER A 142 3.95 -13.56 0.97
C SER A 142 2.83 -12.64 0.48
N LEU A 143 2.51 -12.68 -0.81
CA LEU A 143 1.37 -11.95 -1.38
C LEU A 143 0.03 -12.41 -0.80
N LEU A 144 -0.15 -13.70 -0.59
CA LEU A 144 -1.38 -14.26 0.00
C LEU A 144 -1.52 -13.85 1.47
N ILE A 145 -0.44 -13.93 2.25
CA ILE A 145 -0.39 -13.47 3.64
C ILE A 145 -0.76 -12.00 3.72
N TYR A 146 -0.17 -11.19 2.85
CA TYR A 146 -0.41 -9.77 2.76
C TYR A 146 -1.89 -9.47 2.47
N ALA A 147 -2.46 -10.08 1.43
CA ALA A 147 -3.86 -9.90 1.06
C ALA A 147 -4.83 -10.31 2.17
N VAL A 148 -4.59 -11.45 2.84
CA VAL A 148 -5.42 -11.93 3.95
C VAL A 148 -5.32 -11.00 5.16
N THR A 149 -4.11 -10.58 5.52
CA THR A 149 -3.88 -9.67 6.65
C THR A 149 -4.56 -8.32 6.43
N TYR A 150 -4.42 -7.76 5.23
CA TYR A 150 -5.12 -6.53 4.86
C TYR A 150 -6.63 -6.67 4.95
N PHE A 151 -7.18 -7.75 4.41
CA PHE A 151 -8.62 -8.01 4.48
C PHE A 151 -9.10 -8.08 5.94
N VAL A 152 -8.40 -8.79 6.81
CA VAL A 152 -8.74 -8.92 8.23
C VAL A 152 -8.66 -7.58 8.96
N VAL A 153 -7.57 -6.83 8.77
CA VAL A 153 -7.37 -5.54 9.43
C VAL A 153 -8.40 -4.52 8.96
N TYR A 154 -8.68 -4.46 7.66
CA TYR A 154 -9.70 -3.55 7.14
C TYR A 154 -11.09 -3.92 7.63
N TRP A 155 -11.43 -5.21 7.66
CA TRP A 155 -12.71 -5.64 8.18
C TRP A 155 -12.86 -5.30 9.66
N ALA A 156 -11.87 -5.61 10.49
CA ALA A 156 -11.86 -5.28 11.91
C ALA A 156 -11.93 -3.77 12.19
N SER A 157 -11.35 -2.95 11.31
CA SER A 157 -11.37 -1.48 11.45
C SER A 157 -12.69 -0.85 11.00
N TYR A 158 -13.46 -1.57 10.18
CA TYR A 158 -14.71 -1.09 9.60
C TYR A 158 -15.93 -1.41 10.47
N TYR A 159 -15.92 -2.54 11.20
CA TYR A 159 -16.98 -3.00 12.09
C TYR A 159 -16.67 -2.68 13.55
#